data_d3d4e336fe04a455760ddb034a9531b4
#
_entry.id   d3d4e336fe04a455760ddb034a9531b4
#
_cell.length_a   1.000
_cell.length_b   1.000
_cell.length_c   1.000
_cell.angle_alpha   90.00
_cell.angle_beta   90.00
_cell.angle_gamma   90.00
#
_symmetry.space_group_name_H-M   'P 1'
#
loop_
_entity.id
_entity.type
_entity.pdbx_description
1 polymer ?
#
loop_
_entity_poly.entity_id
_entity_poly.type
_entity_poly.pdbx_seq_one_letter_code
_entity_poly.pdbx_strand_id
1 'polypeptide(L)'
;MSKSEIDIADICYAISKMDKNSLRVIISEVNDRNRTLDQELKAKFSVGDVVVWEKGGKNFKGKIQKIMPKNIMVFPFDDTGELDIFTEWKIHPSFLEVVDQ
;
A
#
# COMPACT_ATOMS: atom_id res chain seq x y z
N MET A 1 2.33 -13.61 -27.92
CA MET A 1 2.77 -12.38 -27.26
C MET A 1 1.65 -11.35 -27.26
N SER A 2 1.47 -10.71 -26.16
CA SER A 2 0.46 -9.66 -26.06
C SER A 2 0.87 -8.44 -26.86
N LYS A 3 -0.03 -7.97 -27.72
CA LYS A 3 0.18 -6.73 -28.49
C LYS A 3 -0.02 -5.48 -27.66
N SER A 4 -0.60 -5.63 -26.46
CA SER A 4 -0.85 -4.51 -25.58
C SER A 4 0.33 -4.19 -24.66
N GLU A 5 1.36 -5.03 -24.66
CA GLU A 5 2.55 -4.75 -23.86
C GLU A 5 3.26 -3.53 -24.42
N ILE A 6 3.50 -2.59 -23.52
CA ILE A 6 4.21 -1.36 -23.84
C ILE A 6 5.64 -1.48 -23.34
N ASP A 7 6.59 -1.24 -24.22
CA ASP A 7 8.01 -1.25 -23.85
C ASP A 7 8.30 -0.02 -22.98
N ILE A 8 8.89 -0.24 -21.82
CA ILE A 8 9.26 0.84 -20.90
C ILE A 8 10.23 1.82 -21.57
N ALA A 9 11.14 1.34 -22.40
CA ALA A 9 12.06 2.19 -23.13
C ALA A 9 11.32 3.13 -24.11
N ASP A 10 10.27 2.64 -24.77
CA ASP A 10 9.46 3.46 -25.66
C ASP A 10 8.68 4.52 -24.88
N ILE A 11 8.18 4.18 -23.70
CA ILE A 11 7.50 5.14 -22.83
C ILE A 11 8.48 6.23 -22.37
N CYS A 12 9.66 5.86 -21.94
CA CYS A 12 10.68 6.82 -21.50
C CYS A 12 11.10 7.74 -22.64
N TYR A 13 11.24 7.21 -23.84
CA TYR A 13 11.55 8.01 -25.01
C TYR A 13 10.44 9.01 -25.31
N ALA A 14 9.19 8.55 -25.31
CA ALA A 14 8.04 9.41 -25.55
C ALA A 14 7.96 10.55 -24.51
N ILE A 15 8.16 10.23 -23.24
CA ILE A 15 8.16 11.22 -22.16
C ILE A 15 9.26 12.25 -22.36
N SER A 16 10.46 11.84 -22.79
CA SER A 16 11.58 12.76 -23.02
C SER A 16 11.32 13.77 -24.13
N LYS A 17 10.37 13.49 -25.01
CA LYS A 17 9.99 14.36 -26.12
C LYS A 17 8.79 15.24 -25.80
N MET A 18 8.15 15.05 -24.67
CA MET A 18 6.95 15.79 -24.28
C MET A 18 7.29 17.17 -23.73
N ASP A 19 6.39 18.12 -23.98
CA ASP A 19 6.48 19.43 -23.33
C ASP A 19 5.98 19.36 -21.88
N LYS A 20 6.12 20.48 -21.18
CA LYS A 20 5.71 20.54 -19.77
C LYS A 20 4.23 20.29 -19.55
N ASN A 21 3.38 20.75 -20.47
CA ASN A 21 1.94 20.58 -20.33
C ASN A 21 1.53 19.12 -20.46
N SER A 22 2.09 18.42 -21.46
CA SER A 22 1.83 17.00 -21.64
C SER A 22 2.33 16.16 -20.45
N LEU A 23 3.51 16.49 -19.92
CA LEU A 23 4.04 15.81 -18.74
C LEU A 23 3.16 16.02 -17.52
N ARG A 24 2.62 17.22 -17.31
CA ARG A 24 1.71 17.49 -16.19
C ARG A 24 0.44 16.65 -16.27
N VAL A 25 -0.11 16.49 -17.48
CA VAL A 25 -1.31 15.65 -17.65
C VAL A 25 -1.01 14.20 -17.28
N ILE A 26 0.12 13.66 -17.75
CA ILE A 26 0.51 12.29 -17.44
C ILE A 26 0.74 12.09 -15.94
N ILE A 27 1.43 13.03 -15.30
CA ILE A 27 1.67 12.95 -13.85
C ILE A 27 0.34 12.98 -13.09
N SER A 28 -0.59 13.83 -13.49
CA SER A 28 -1.91 13.90 -12.86
C SER A 28 -2.66 12.58 -12.97
N GLU A 29 -2.66 11.94 -14.13
CA GLU A 29 -3.33 10.65 -14.32
C GLU A 29 -2.69 9.53 -13.51
N VAL A 30 -1.36 9.49 -13.45
CA VAL A 30 -0.64 8.52 -12.63
C VAL A 30 -1.00 8.69 -11.16
N ASN A 31 -1.03 9.92 -10.67
CA ASN A 31 -1.38 10.21 -9.27
C ASN A 31 -2.83 9.82 -8.96
N ASP A 32 -3.76 10.08 -9.88
CA ASP A 32 -5.16 9.68 -9.71
C ASP A 32 -5.31 8.17 -9.65
N ARG A 33 -4.60 7.43 -10.50
CA ARG A 33 -4.64 5.97 -10.50
C ARG A 33 -4.05 5.39 -9.21
N ASN A 34 -2.94 5.94 -8.75
CA ASN A 34 -2.32 5.52 -7.49
C ASN A 34 -3.26 5.74 -6.31
N ARG A 35 -3.96 6.87 -6.28
CA ARG A 35 -4.95 7.15 -5.23
C ARG A 35 -6.09 6.14 -5.24
N THR A 36 -6.60 5.77 -6.41
CA THR A 36 -7.66 4.77 -6.56
C THR A 36 -7.20 3.40 -6.06
N LEU A 37 -5.98 2.98 -6.42
CA LEU A 37 -5.42 1.71 -5.97
C LEU A 37 -5.25 1.66 -4.46
N ASP A 38 -4.80 2.75 -3.85
CA ASP A 38 -4.68 2.84 -2.39
C ASP A 38 -6.03 2.72 -1.70
N GLN A 39 -7.07 3.32 -2.25
CA GLN A 39 -8.44 3.20 -1.73
C GLN A 39 -8.96 1.76 -1.85
N GLU A 40 -8.71 1.10 -2.95
CA GLU A 40 -9.09 -0.30 -3.15
C GLU A 40 -8.40 -1.22 -2.13
N LEU A 41 -7.12 -0.99 -1.86
CA LEU A 41 -6.38 -1.74 -0.85
C LEU A 41 -6.95 -1.52 0.55
N LYS A 42 -7.24 -0.27 0.91
CA LYS A 42 -7.78 0.04 2.23
C LYS A 42 -9.19 -0.52 2.45
N ALA A 43 -9.97 -0.65 1.38
CA ALA A 43 -11.33 -1.19 1.49
C ALA A 43 -11.35 -2.64 1.98
N LYS A 44 -10.24 -3.35 1.91
CA LYS A 44 -10.11 -4.72 2.42
C LYS A 44 -9.91 -4.80 3.93
N PHE A 45 -9.67 -3.67 4.58
CA PHE A 45 -9.31 -3.62 5.99
C PHE A 45 -10.36 -2.87 6.79
N SER A 46 -10.57 -3.31 8.02
CA SER A 46 -11.47 -2.64 8.97
C SER A 46 -10.77 -2.53 10.33
N VAL A 47 -11.10 -1.47 11.06
CA VAL A 47 -10.60 -1.31 12.43
C VAL A 47 -11.01 -2.52 13.26
N GLY A 48 -10.05 -3.10 13.97
CA GLY A 48 -10.26 -4.31 14.76
C GLY A 48 -9.87 -5.60 14.05
N ASP A 49 -9.57 -5.55 12.75
CA ASP A 49 -9.10 -6.73 12.03
C ASP A 49 -7.72 -7.16 12.52
N VAL A 50 -7.51 -8.47 12.57
CA VAL A 50 -6.20 -9.04 12.87
C VAL A 50 -5.45 -9.20 11.55
N VAL A 51 -4.24 -8.67 11.50
CA VAL A 51 -3.41 -8.67 10.29
C VAL A 51 -2.03 -9.21 10.60
N VAL A 52 -1.36 -9.68 9.56
CA VAL A 52 0.04 -10.13 9.64
C VAL A 52 0.87 -9.37 8.62
N TRP A 53 2.14 -9.17 8.94
CA TRP A 53 3.11 -8.55 8.04
C TRP A 53 4.49 -9.11 8.30
N GLU A 54 5.39 -8.92 7.37
CA GLU A 54 6.77 -9.36 7.47
C GLU A 54 7.70 -8.16 7.43
N LYS A 55 8.70 -8.16 8.30
CA LYS A 55 9.74 -7.13 8.31
C LYS A 55 11.05 -7.75 8.78
N GLY A 56 12.10 -7.55 7.99
CA GLY A 56 13.43 -8.06 8.34
C GLY A 56 13.51 -9.57 8.49
N GLY A 57 12.72 -10.31 7.73
CA GLY A 57 12.67 -11.76 7.78
C GLY A 57 11.86 -12.33 8.93
N LYS A 58 11.18 -11.46 9.71
CA LYS A 58 10.31 -11.87 10.81
C LYS A 58 8.86 -11.56 10.49
N ASN A 59 7.98 -12.47 10.88
CA ASN A 59 6.55 -12.29 10.74
C ASN A 59 5.97 -11.70 12.03
N PHE A 60 5.13 -10.71 11.85
CA PHE A 60 4.45 -10.03 12.95
C PHE A 60 2.94 -10.17 12.79
N LYS A 61 2.23 -10.13 13.90
CA LYS A 61 0.78 -10.17 13.94
C LYS A 61 0.29 -9.05 14.84
N GLY A 62 -0.77 -8.39 14.42
CA GLY A 62 -1.31 -7.27 15.18
C GLY A 62 -2.75 -7.01 14.84
N LYS A 63 -3.31 -5.98 15.46
CA LYS A 63 -4.69 -5.58 15.29
C LYS A 63 -4.74 -4.15 14.74
N ILE A 64 -5.60 -3.92 13.75
CA ILE A 64 -5.75 -2.61 13.16
C ILE A 64 -6.42 -1.68 14.16
N GLN A 65 -5.74 -0.57 14.46
CA GLN A 65 -6.24 0.46 15.36
C GLN A 65 -6.89 1.61 14.62
N LYS A 66 -6.29 2.01 13.50
CA LYS A 66 -6.79 3.15 12.71
C LYS A 66 -6.37 3.00 11.26
N ILE A 67 -7.25 3.38 10.35
CA ILE A 67 -6.94 3.43 8.92
C ILE A 67 -6.71 4.89 8.55
N MET A 68 -5.49 5.20 8.12
CA MET A 68 -5.07 6.54 7.74
C MET A 68 -4.96 6.67 6.21
N PRO A 69 -4.90 7.91 5.67
CA PRO A 69 -4.87 8.10 4.21
C PRO A 69 -3.75 7.36 3.49
N LYS A 70 -2.56 7.24 4.09
CA LYS A 70 -1.40 6.61 3.45
C LYS A 70 -1.02 5.27 4.08
N ASN A 71 -1.29 5.10 5.36
CA ASN A 71 -0.86 3.94 6.13
C ASN A 71 -1.99 3.41 6.98
N ILE A 72 -1.81 2.21 7.51
CA ILE A 72 -2.68 1.62 8.50
C ILE A 72 -1.91 1.52 9.80
N MET A 73 -2.48 2.06 10.88
CA MET A 73 -1.89 1.96 12.20
C MET A 73 -2.31 0.65 12.84
N VAL A 74 -1.34 -0.13 13.27
CA VAL A 74 -1.57 -1.41 13.93
C VAL A 74 -0.82 -1.48 15.25
N PHE A 75 -1.38 -2.20 16.23
CA PHE A 75 -0.69 -2.57 17.45
C PHE A 75 -0.31 -4.04 17.34
N PRO A 76 0.97 -4.39 17.55
CA PRO A 76 1.39 -5.79 17.50
C PRO A 76 0.95 -6.56 18.73
N PHE A 77 0.82 -7.87 18.60
CA PHE A 77 0.70 -8.75 19.75
C PHE A 77 2.10 -9.03 20.30
N ASP A 78 2.20 -9.06 21.63
CA ASP A 78 3.45 -9.41 22.31
C ASP A 78 3.63 -10.94 22.39
N ASP A 79 4.72 -11.37 23.02
CA ASP A 79 5.05 -12.80 23.16
C ASP A 79 4.01 -13.57 23.99
N THR A 80 3.24 -12.87 24.81
CA THR A 80 2.17 -13.49 25.60
C THR A 80 0.85 -13.56 24.88
N GLY A 81 0.77 -12.98 23.68
CA GLY A 81 -0.47 -12.91 22.89
C GLY A 81 -1.35 -11.73 23.25
N GLU A 82 -0.90 -10.83 24.09
CA GLU A 82 -1.61 -9.61 24.43
C GLU A 82 -1.24 -8.49 23.48
N LEU A 83 -2.18 -7.57 23.25
CA LEU A 83 -1.98 -6.43 22.37
C LEU A 83 -1.04 -5.41 23.02
N ASP A 84 0.06 -5.08 22.34
CA ASP A 84 1.01 -4.06 22.79
C ASP A 84 0.53 -2.68 22.33
N ILE A 85 -0.19 -2.00 23.21
CA ILE A 85 -0.76 -0.68 22.90
C ILE A 85 0.28 0.45 22.97
N PHE A 86 1.49 0.16 23.43
CA PHE A 86 2.56 1.15 23.53
C PHE A 86 3.44 1.22 22.29
N THR A 87 3.32 0.23 21.40
CA THR A 87 4.11 0.18 20.16
C THR A 87 3.17 0.34 18.98
N GLU A 88 3.24 1.50 18.34
CA GLU A 88 2.45 1.79 17.13
C GLU A 88 3.27 1.51 15.88
N TRP A 89 2.68 0.77 14.96
CA TRP A 89 3.27 0.54 13.65
C TRP A 89 2.40 1.21 12.59
N LYS A 90 3.02 2.00 11.72
CA LYS A 90 2.35 2.59 10.56
C LYS A 90 2.84 1.84 9.33
N ILE A 91 1.97 1.03 8.76
CA ILE A 91 2.33 0.10 7.69
C ILE A 91 1.47 0.38 6.47
N HIS A 92 2.10 0.43 5.30
CA HIS A 92 1.36 0.57 4.06
C HIS A 92 0.48 -0.66 3.85
N PRO A 93 -0.79 -0.49 3.38
CA PRO A 93 -1.72 -1.62 3.25
C PRO A 93 -1.22 -2.76 2.37
N SER A 94 -0.33 -2.49 1.42
CA SER A 94 0.23 -3.53 0.55
C SER A 94 1.07 -4.56 1.29
N PHE A 95 1.55 -4.24 2.50
CA PHE A 95 2.35 -5.15 3.32
C PHE A 95 1.52 -5.92 4.34
N LEU A 96 0.23 -5.65 4.42
CA LEU A 96 -0.65 -6.26 5.41
C LEU A 96 -1.54 -7.31 4.77
N GLU A 97 -1.79 -8.38 5.52
CA GLU A 97 -2.72 -9.43 5.11
C GLU A 97 -3.66 -9.73 6.27
N VAL A 98 -4.96 -9.74 5.99
CA VAL A 98 -5.98 -10.05 7.00
C VAL A 98 -5.95 -11.54 7.30
N VAL A 99 -5.95 -11.87 8.58
CA VAL A 99 -6.00 -13.25 9.03
C VAL A 99 -7.45 -13.67 9.20
N ASP A 100 -7.85 -14.71 8.50
CA ASP A 100 -9.16 -15.31 8.70
C ASP A 100 -9.18 -16.02 10.04
N GLN A 101 -10.20 -15.73 10.82
CA GLN A 101 -10.40 -16.36 12.11
C GLN A 101 -11.25 -17.59 12.00
#